data_9ea11f4296d63e50446bf66d50e453aa
#
_entry.id   9ea11f4296d63e50446bf66d50e453aa
#
_cell.length_a   1.000
_cell.length_b   1.000
_cell.length_c   1.000
_cell.angle_alpha   90.00
_cell.angle_beta   90.00
_cell.angle_gamma   90.00
#
_symmetry.space_group_name_H-M   'P 1'
#
loop_
_entity.id
_entity.type
_entity.pdbx_description
1 polymer ?
#
loop_
_entity_poly.entity_id
_entity_poly.type
_entity_poly.pdbx_seq_one_letter_code
_entity_poly.pdbx_strand_id
1 'polypeptide(L)'
;VLVLGDSLSAAYGIRLEQGWVALLQDRLESKGYGHRVVNASSSGETTGGALARLPRALERHRPAVVVIELGGNDGLRGLPIADVRANFESLIRLSRDSGANVLLIGMRIPPNYGATYTKAFHELFGELAAKHRLPLVPFFLDGIALDDSLMLEDGLHPNAAAQPKLLEMAWPKLEPLLKR
;
A
#
# COMPACT_ATOMS: atom_id res chain seq x y z
N VAL A 1 6.75 -3.50 -11.54
CA VAL A 1 6.08 -3.38 -10.24
C VAL A 1 4.81 -2.56 -10.43
N LEU A 2 3.67 -3.05 -9.99
CA LEU A 2 2.41 -2.31 -9.95
C LEU A 2 2.13 -1.90 -8.50
N VAL A 3 1.98 -0.61 -8.22
CA VAL A 3 1.54 -0.10 -6.92
C VAL A 3 0.05 0.20 -7.00
N LEU A 4 -0.75 -0.57 -6.27
CA LEU A 4 -2.20 -0.41 -6.13
C LEU A 4 -2.46 0.16 -4.74
N GLY A 5 -2.70 1.47 -4.68
CA GLY A 5 -2.79 2.19 -3.42
C GLY A 5 -3.83 3.29 -3.42
N ASP A 6 -3.87 4.02 -2.33
CA ASP A 6 -4.73 5.16 -2.13
C ASP A 6 -3.95 6.51 -2.19
N SER A 7 -4.37 7.51 -1.41
CA SER A 7 -3.75 8.84 -1.38
C SER A 7 -2.28 8.81 -0.94
N LEU A 8 -1.86 7.86 -0.10
CA LEU A 8 -0.48 7.75 0.37
C LEU A 8 0.49 7.41 -0.77
N SER A 9 0.05 6.58 -1.71
CA SER A 9 0.83 6.18 -2.88
C SER A 9 0.57 7.08 -4.10
N ALA A 10 -0.57 7.80 -4.13
CA ALA A 10 -0.91 8.74 -5.20
C ALA A 10 -0.21 10.11 -5.06
N ALA A 11 0.66 10.29 -4.06
CA ALA A 11 1.33 11.55 -3.75
C ALA A 11 0.36 12.72 -3.47
N TYR A 12 -0.71 12.45 -2.71
CA TYR A 12 -1.67 13.49 -2.35
C TYR A 12 -1.00 14.67 -1.64
N GLY A 13 -1.30 15.89 -2.10
CA GLY A 13 -0.83 17.14 -1.49
C GLY A 13 0.64 17.47 -1.73
N ILE A 14 1.36 16.65 -2.50
CA ILE A 14 2.76 16.87 -2.90
C ILE A 14 2.92 16.68 -4.42
N ARG A 15 4.08 17.02 -4.97
CA ARG A 15 4.36 16.76 -6.39
C ARG A 15 4.58 15.26 -6.61
N LEU A 16 4.15 14.74 -7.76
CA LEU A 16 4.22 13.30 -8.08
C LEU A 16 5.64 12.74 -7.98
N GLU A 17 6.62 13.49 -8.45
CA GLU A 17 8.04 13.10 -8.41
C GLU A 17 8.64 13.04 -7.01
N GLN A 18 7.99 13.66 -6.03
CA GLN A 18 8.38 13.58 -4.62
C GLN A 18 7.82 12.34 -3.91
N GLY A 19 6.78 11.70 -4.47
CA GLY A 19 6.12 10.57 -3.86
C GLY A 19 7.00 9.32 -3.79
N TRP A 20 6.81 8.49 -2.77
CA TRP A 20 7.61 7.29 -2.55
C TRP A 20 7.59 6.31 -3.74
N VAL A 21 6.52 6.31 -4.54
CA VAL A 21 6.42 5.46 -5.74
C VAL A 21 7.34 5.95 -6.86
N ALA A 22 7.51 7.26 -7.02
CA ALA A 22 8.50 7.82 -7.94
C ALA A 22 9.92 7.53 -7.44
N LEU A 23 10.17 7.76 -6.16
CA LEU A 23 11.46 7.43 -5.53
C LEU A 23 11.80 5.93 -5.64
N LEU A 24 10.79 5.05 -5.67
CA LEU A 24 11.00 3.63 -5.92
C LEU A 24 11.53 3.37 -7.34
N GLN A 25 11.02 4.06 -8.35
CA GLN A 25 11.55 3.94 -9.72
C GLN A 25 13.02 4.37 -9.79
N ASP A 26 13.35 5.51 -9.18
CA ASP A 26 14.72 6.00 -9.13
C ASP A 26 15.66 5.01 -8.41
N ARG A 27 15.21 4.41 -7.34
CA ARG A 27 15.95 3.37 -6.60
C ARG A 27 16.19 2.13 -7.43
N LEU A 28 15.19 1.65 -8.15
CA LEU A 28 15.31 0.49 -9.02
C LEU A 28 16.36 0.74 -10.10
N GLU A 29 16.31 1.90 -10.74
CA GLU A 29 17.27 2.30 -11.75
C GLU A 29 18.70 2.42 -11.18
N SER A 30 18.87 3.10 -10.05
CA SER A 30 20.17 3.28 -9.40
C SER A 30 20.82 1.97 -8.96
N LYS A 31 20.00 0.94 -8.64
CA LYS A 31 20.46 -0.40 -8.25
C LYS A 31 20.58 -1.37 -9.43
N GLY A 32 20.28 -0.93 -10.66
CA GLY A 32 20.38 -1.73 -11.88
C GLY A 32 19.27 -2.77 -12.06
N TYR A 33 18.11 -2.57 -11.42
CA TYR A 33 16.94 -3.39 -11.69
C TYR A 33 16.25 -2.93 -12.98
N GLY A 34 15.95 -3.85 -13.89
CA GLY A 34 15.23 -3.58 -15.13
C GLY A 34 13.70 -3.41 -14.96
N HIS A 35 13.21 -3.22 -13.74
CA HIS A 35 11.79 -3.13 -13.44
C HIS A 35 11.25 -1.70 -13.66
N ARG A 36 10.09 -1.62 -14.31
CA ARG A 36 9.30 -0.39 -14.39
C ARG A 36 8.27 -0.35 -13.28
N VAL A 37 8.10 0.81 -12.64
CA VAL A 37 7.03 1.06 -11.66
C VAL A 37 5.83 1.68 -12.36
N VAL A 38 4.65 1.10 -12.10
CA VAL A 38 3.36 1.65 -12.52
C VAL A 38 2.60 2.05 -11.26
N ASN A 39 2.35 3.33 -11.10
CA ASN A 39 1.51 3.83 -10.03
C ASN A 39 0.04 3.78 -10.45
N ALA A 40 -0.70 2.81 -9.94
CA ALA A 40 -2.14 2.64 -10.15
C ALA A 40 -2.97 3.09 -8.94
N SER A 41 -2.38 3.96 -8.11
CA SER A 41 -3.02 4.47 -6.88
C SER A 41 -3.99 5.61 -7.19
N SER A 42 -5.01 5.75 -6.36
CA SER A 42 -6.03 6.79 -6.50
C SER A 42 -6.44 7.31 -5.11
N SER A 43 -6.41 8.64 -4.92
CA SER A 43 -6.84 9.25 -3.66
C SER A 43 -8.28 8.88 -3.31
N GLY A 44 -8.52 8.51 -2.03
CA GLY A 44 -9.83 8.09 -1.56
C GLY A 44 -10.22 6.65 -1.91
N GLU A 45 -9.31 5.88 -2.53
CA GLU A 45 -9.57 4.50 -2.96
C GLU A 45 -9.86 3.58 -1.78
N THR A 46 -10.84 2.71 -1.97
CA THR A 46 -11.16 1.61 -1.05
C THR A 46 -10.71 0.27 -1.62
N THR A 47 -10.69 -0.76 -0.77
CA THR A 47 -10.39 -2.12 -1.24
C THR A 47 -11.39 -2.59 -2.31
N GLY A 48 -12.66 -2.23 -2.21
CA GLY A 48 -13.69 -2.55 -3.21
C GLY A 48 -13.47 -1.83 -4.53
N GLY A 49 -13.13 -0.54 -4.51
CA GLY A 49 -12.82 0.24 -5.70
C GLY A 49 -11.57 -0.27 -6.42
N ALA A 50 -10.53 -0.55 -5.66
CA ALA A 50 -9.30 -1.14 -6.20
C ALA A 50 -9.54 -2.53 -6.83
N LEU A 51 -10.38 -3.36 -6.19
CA LEU A 51 -10.74 -4.68 -6.70
C LEU A 51 -11.42 -4.59 -8.07
N ALA A 52 -12.29 -3.61 -8.28
CA ALA A 52 -12.95 -3.39 -9.56
C ALA A 52 -11.98 -3.02 -10.70
N ARG A 53 -10.86 -2.35 -10.38
CA ARG A 53 -9.87 -1.88 -11.36
C ARG A 53 -8.73 -2.87 -11.61
N LEU A 54 -8.43 -3.72 -10.63
CA LEU A 54 -7.26 -4.58 -10.65
C LEU A 54 -7.18 -5.51 -11.88
N PRO A 55 -8.26 -6.21 -12.31
CA PRO A 55 -8.17 -7.12 -13.46
C PRO A 55 -7.61 -6.45 -14.71
N ARG A 56 -8.13 -5.25 -15.04
CA ARG A 56 -7.65 -4.48 -16.21
C ARG A 56 -6.20 -4.02 -16.04
N ALA A 57 -5.79 -3.66 -14.82
CA ALA A 57 -4.42 -3.25 -14.54
C ALA A 57 -3.44 -4.43 -14.70
N LEU A 58 -3.82 -5.63 -14.22
CA LEU A 58 -3.02 -6.85 -14.36
C LEU A 58 -2.85 -7.25 -15.83
N GLU A 59 -3.94 -7.24 -16.61
CA GLU A 59 -3.92 -7.55 -18.04
C GLU A 59 -2.99 -6.59 -18.80
N ARG A 60 -3.15 -5.28 -18.55
CA ARG A 60 -2.42 -4.23 -19.25
C ARG A 60 -0.93 -4.20 -18.92
N HIS A 61 -0.57 -4.39 -17.65
CA HIS A 61 0.79 -4.15 -17.18
C HIS A 61 1.59 -5.42 -16.91
N ARG A 62 0.93 -6.57 -16.76
CA ARG A 62 1.54 -7.89 -16.47
C ARG A 62 2.66 -7.78 -15.44
N PRO A 63 2.38 -7.25 -14.23
CA PRO A 63 3.41 -6.95 -13.26
C PRO A 63 4.05 -8.24 -12.70
N ALA A 64 5.36 -8.21 -12.46
CA ALA A 64 6.04 -9.27 -11.71
C ALA A 64 5.78 -9.15 -10.21
N VAL A 65 5.47 -7.94 -9.72
CA VAL A 65 5.15 -7.66 -8.32
C VAL A 65 3.98 -6.69 -8.25
N VAL A 66 3.00 -6.99 -7.40
CA VAL A 66 1.92 -6.07 -7.00
C VAL A 66 2.13 -5.66 -5.55
N VAL A 67 2.22 -4.37 -5.30
CA VAL A 67 2.21 -3.77 -3.96
C VAL A 67 0.78 -3.33 -3.67
N ILE A 68 0.17 -3.86 -2.62
CA ILE A 68 -1.18 -3.52 -2.18
C ILE A 68 -1.06 -2.62 -0.94
N GLU A 69 -1.32 -1.32 -1.12
CA GLU A 69 -1.30 -0.29 -0.07
C GLU A 69 -2.70 0.33 -0.01
N LEU A 70 -3.60 -0.29 0.75
CA LEU A 70 -5.03 0.02 0.80
C LEU A 70 -5.60 -0.22 2.21
N GLY A 71 -6.86 0.11 2.37
CA GLY A 71 -7.65 -0.17 3.57
C GLY A 71 -7.83 1.05 4.48
N GLY A 72 -6.96 2.07 4.37
CA GLY A 72 -7.09 3.29 5.17
C GLY A 72 -8.47 3.93 5.00
N ASN A 73 -8.94 4.07 3.77
CA ASN A 73 -10.27 4.64 3.49
C ASN A 73 -11.42 3.73 3.92
N ASP A 74 -11.26 2.42 3.83
CA ASP A 74 -12.24 1.44 4.35
C ASP A 74 -12.38 1.61 5.87
N GLY A 75 -11.25 1.67 6.58
CA GLY A 75 -11.22 1.87 8.03
C GLY A 75 -11.80 3.21 8.47
N LEU A 76 -11.42 4.31 7.81
CA LEU A 76 -11.93 5.66 8.10
C LEU A 76 -13.44 5.80 7.81
N ARG A 77 -13.99 5.00 6.91
CA ARG A 77 -15.44 4.93 6.64
C ARG A 77 -16.16 3.93 7.52
N GLY A 78 -15.46 3.21 8.39
CA GLY A 78 -16.04 2.21 9.28
C GLY A 78 -16.64 1.02 8.55
N LEU A 79 -16.09 0.63 7.39
CA LEU A 79 -16.61 -0.51 6.64
C LEU A 79 -16.45 -1.82 7.43
N PRO A 80 -17.37 -2.77 7.27
CA PRO A 80 -17.28 -4.06 7.98
C PRO A 80 -15.97 -4.77 7.70
N ILE A 81 -15.26 -5.19 8.75
CA ILE A 81 -13.97 -5.88 8.64
C ILE A 81 -14.07 -7.14 7.76
N ALA A 82 -15.21 -7.84 7.80
CA ALA A 82 -15.44 -9.02 6.96
C ALA A 82 -15.42 -8.68 5.47
N ASP A 83 -16.00 -7.55 5.07
CA ASP A 83 -16.03 -7.10 3.67
C ASP A 83 -14.64 -6.64 3.21
N VAL A 84 -13.94 -5.87 4.05
CA VAL A 84 -12.56 -5.44 3.80
C VAL A 84 -11.65 -6.66 3.63
N ARG A 85 -11.78 -7.66 4.49
CA ARG A 85 -11.07 -8.94 4.40
C ARG A 85 -11.34 -9.66 3.08
N ALA A 86 -12.60 -9.81 2.71
CA ALA A 86 -12.99 -10.49 1.47
C ALA A 86 -12.42 -9.78 0.22
N ASN A 87 -12.39 -8.45 0.24
CA ASN A 87 -11.79 -7.65 -0.82
C ASN A 87 -10.27 -7.89 -0.90
N PHE A 88 -9.54 -7.83 0.22
CA PHE A 88 -8.11 -8.14 0.24
C PHE A 88 -7.80 -9.57 -0.23
N GLU A 89 -8.56 -10.55 0.21
CA GLU A 89 -8.44 -11.95 -0.24
C GLU A 89 -8.54 -12.04 -1.77
N SER A 90 -9.49 -11.33 -2.35
CA SER A 90 -9.70 -11.29 -3.79
C SER A 90 -8.57 -10.54 -4.52
N LEU A 91 -8.11 -9.40 -3.97
CA LEU A 91 -6.97 -8.65 -4.51
C LEU A 91 -5.68 -9.51 -4.53
N ILE A 92 -5.40 -10.21 -3.43
CA ILE A 92 -4.24 -11.10 -3.30
C ILE A 92 -4.35 -12.26 -4.30
N ARG A 93 -5.51 -12.93 -4.36
CA ARG A 93 -5.73 -14.05 -5.26
C ARG A 93 -5.57 -13.63 -6.72
N LEU A 94 -6.25 -12.59 -7.18
CA LEU A 94 -6.15 -12.13 -8.56
C LEU A 94 -4.71 -11.73 -8.95
N SER A 95 -3.98 -11.07 -8.04
CA SER A 95 -2.58 -10.73 -8.28
C SER A 95 -1.71 -11.98 -8.46
N ARG A 96 -1.90 -13.00 -7.61
CA ARG A 96 -1.16 -14.27 -7.72
C ARG A 96 -1.54 -15.09 -8.94
N ASP A 97 -2.82 -15.14 -9.27
CA ASP A 97 -3.33 -15.85 -10.44
C ASP A 97 -2.76 -15.25 -11.74
N SER A 98 -2.41 -13.96 -11.74
CA SER A 98 -1.70 -13.32 -12.85
C SER A 98 -0.19 -13.63 -12.91
N GLY A 99 0.35 -14.38 -11.94
CA GLY A 99 1.77 -14.71 -11.82
C GLY A 99 2.60 -13.69 -11.03
N ALA A 100 1.98 -12.68 -10.44
CA ALA A 100 2.70 -11.68 -9.67
C ALA A 100 2.99 -12.11 -8.22
N ASN A 101 4.15 -11.73 -7.70
CA ASN A 101 4.40 -11.70 -6.27
C ASN A 101 3.60 -10.56 -5.63
N VAL A 102 3.24 -10.70 -4.35
CA VAL A 102 2.45 -9.68 -3.65
C VAL A 102 3.20 -9.20 -2.42
N LEU A 103 3.31 -7.87 -2.26
CA LEU A 103 3.68 -7.20 -1.02
C LEU A 103 2.42 -6.55 -0.44
N LEU A 104 2.13 -6.84 0.83
CA LEU A 104 1.05 -6.20 1.56
C LEU A 104 1.60 -5.09 2.45
N ILE A 105 0.99 -3.91 2.39
CA ILE A 105 1.31 -2.77 3.24
C ILE A 105 0.12 -2.52 4.16
N GLY A 106 0.37 -2.64 5.46
CA GLY A 106 -0.62 -2.51 6.52
C GLY A 106 -0.84 -1.06 6.96
N MET A 107 -2.04 -0.81 7.48
CA MET A 107 -2.48 0.47 7.98
C MET A 107 -3.04 0.36 9.39
N ARG A 108 -3.07 1.49 10.08
CA ARG A 108 -3.82 1.69 11.33
C ARG A 108 -4.78 2.85 11.16
N ILE A 109 -5.86 2.82 11.92
CA ILE A 109 -6.84 3.90 11.99
C ILE A 109 -6.82 4.53 13.38
N PRO A 110 -7.26 5.79 13.52
CA PRO A 110 -7.28 6.48 14.81
C PRO A 110 -8.13 5.75 15.86
N PRO A 111 -7.76 5.85 17.15
CA PRO A 111 -8.42 5.09 18.23
C PRO A 111 -9.87 5.50 18.50
N ASN A 112 -10.31 6.67 18.04
CA ASN A 112 -11.68 7.15 18.19
C ASN A 112 -12.73 6.33 17.42
N TYR A 113 -12.32 5.37 16.58
CA TYR A 113 -13.21 4.39 15.93
C TYR A 113 -13.62 3.22 16.85
N GLY A 114 -13.17 3.24 18.09
CA GLY A 114 -13.47 2.23 19.10
C GLY A 114 -12.46 1.08 19.14
N ALA A 115 -12.13 0.63 20.34
CA ALA A 115 -11.05 -0.33 20.58
C ALA A 115 -11.25 -1.66 19.83
N THR A 116 -12.48 -2.16 19.77
CA THR A 116 -12.78 -3.44 19.09
C THR A 116 -12.52 -3.34 17.60
N TYR A 117 -13.01 -2.28 16.95
CA TYR A 117 -12.84 -2.09 15.51
C TYR A 117 -11.39 -1.80 15.13
N THR A 118 -10.72 -0.90 15.86
CA THR A 118 -9.31 -0.56 15.58
C THR A 118 -8.38 -1.75 15.76
N LYS A 119 -8.63 -2.58 16.78
CA LYS A 119 -7.88 -3.83 16.98
C LYS A 119 -8.10 -4.80 15.82
N ALA A 120 -9.35 -5.10 15.48
CA ALA A 120 -9.68 -6.01 14.38
C ALA A 120 -9.12 -5.53 13.03
N PHE A 121 -9.18 -4.21 12.78
CA PHE A 121 -8.61 -3.60 11.57
C PHE A 121 -7.09 -3.76 11.53
N HIS A 122 -6.39 -3.55 12.64
CA HIS A 122 -4.94 -3.70 12.69
C HIS A 122 -4.51 -5.16 12.52
N GLU A 123 -5.20 -6.10 13.18
CA GLU A 123 -4.90 -7.53 13.14
C GLU A 123 -5.13 -8.14 11.75
N LEU A 124 -6.09 -7.59 10.98
CA LEU A 124 -6.44 -8.03 9.63
C LEU A 124 -5.23 -8.22 8.72
N PHE A 125 -4.31 -7.26 8.71
CA PHE A 125 -3.13 -7.31 7.80
C PHE A 125 -2.17 -8.43 8.18
N GLY A 126 -1.93 -8.62 9.49
CA GLY A 126 -1.10 -9.72 9.97
C GLY A 126 -1.69 -11.10 9.66
N GLU A 127 -2.99 -11.25 9.85
CA GLU A 127 -3.71 -12.49 9.55
C GLU A 127 -3.69 -12.82 8.04
N LEU A 128 -3.92 -11.81 7.18
CA LEU A 128 -3.83 -11.99 5.72
C LEU A 128 -2.41 -12.35 5.29
N ALA A 129 -1.41 -11.65 5.83
CA ALA A 129 -0.01 -11.94 5.52
C ALA A 129 0.39 -13.36 5.94
N ALA A 130 -0.01 -13.80 7.14
CA ALA A 130 0.25 -15.15 7.62
C ALA A 130 -0.47 -16.22 6.77
N LYS A 131 -1.77 -16.03 6.51
CA LYS A 131 -2.59 -16.96 5.73
C LYS A 131 -2.04 -17.16 4.31
N HIS A 132 -1.64 -16.06 3.67
CA HIS A 132 -1.15 -16.08 2.30
C HIS A 132 0.38 -16.13 2.19
N ARG A 133 1.11 -16.20 3.31
CA ARG A 133 2.59 -16.19 3.33
C ARG A 133 3.16 -15.02 2.53
N LEU A 134 2.67 -13.81 2.82
CA LEU A 134 3.09 -12.58 2.16
C LEU A 134 4.12 -11.82 3.00
N PRO A 135 5.09 -11.16 2.38
CA PRO A 135 5.81 -10.09 3.05
C PRO A 135 4.82 -8.97 3.43
N LEU A 136 5.00 -8.43 4.62
CA LEU A 136 4.15 -7.40 5.20
C LEU A 136 5.00 -6.23 5.71
N VAL A 137 4.59 -5.02 5.38
CA VAL A 137 4.92 -3.81 6.14
C VAL A 137 3.79 -3.62 7.17
N PRO A 138 4.01 -3.82 8.47
CA PRO A 138 2.91 -3.91 9.45
C PRO A 138 2.11 -2.61 9.59
N PHE A 139 2.80 -1.46 9.53
CA PHE A 139 2.19 -0.13 9.56
C PHE A 139 3.01 0.86 8.75
N PHE A 140 2.43 1.36 7.67
CA PHE A 140 3.16 2.19 6.69
C PHE A 140 3.54 3.57 7.21
N LEU A 141 2.81 4.11 8.19
CA LEU A 141 3.09 5.41 8.80
C LEU A 141 3.79 5.28 10.16
N ASP A 142 4.43 4.15 10.45
CA ASP A 142 5.16 3.97 11.70
C ASP A 142 6.35 4.95 11.79
N GLY A 143 6.46 5.67 12.92
CA GLY A 143 7.44 6.75 13.10
C GLY A 143 7.22 7.98 12.19
N ILE A 144 6.07 8.09 11.53
CA ILE A 144 5.68 9.22 10.67
C ILE A 144 4.43 9.89 11.20
N ALA A 145 3.37 9.12 11.49
CA ALA A 145 2.03 9.63 11.81
C ALA A 145 1.95 10.56 13.04
N LEU A 146 2.91 10.48 13.95
CA LEU A 146 2.98 11.30 15.18
C LEU A 146 4.07 12.39 15.11
N ASP A 147 4.67 12.60 13.96
CA ASP A 147 5.69 13.63 13.73
C ASP A 147 5.10 14.69 12.80
N ASP A 148 4.66 15.80 13.37
CA ASP A 148 4.02 16.90 12.62
C ASP A 148 4.95 17.46 11.51
N SER A 149 6.27 17.35 11.67
CA SER A 149 7.23 17.77 10.63
C SER A 149 7.21 16.89 9.37
N LEU A 150 6.60 15.71 9.46
CA LEU A 150 6.46 14.73 8.38
C LEU A 150 5.05 14.65 7.80
N MET A 151 4.10 15.36 8.37
CA MET A 151 2.69 15.35 7.96
C MET A 151 2.30 16.66 7.27
N LEU A 152 1.29 16.60 6.41
CA LEU A 152 0.58 17.77 5.92
C LEU A 152 -0.28 18.38 7.04
N GLU A 153 -0.76 19.61 6.84
CA GLU A 153 -1.60 20.32 7.80
C GLU A 153 -2.90 19.57 8.16
N ASP A 154 -3.32 18.64 7.31
CA ASP A 154 -4.52 17.81 7.58
C ASP A 154 -4.28 16.72 8.64
N GLY A 155 -3.02 16.50 9.06
CA GLY A 155 -2.65 15.49 10.05
C GLY A 155 -2.91 14.03 9.63
N LEU A 156 -3.24 13.79 8.36
CA LEU A 156 -3.54 12.47 7.81
C LEU A 156 -2.54 12.01 6.75
N HIS A 157 -2.06 12.95 5.94
CA HIS A 157 -1.19 12.62 4.81
C HIS A 157 0.24 13.01 5.10
N PRO A 158 1.22 12.12 4.79
CA PRO A 158 2.64 12.43 4.89
C PRO A 158 3.05 13.46 3.85
N ASN A 159 3.90 14.40 4.26
CA ASN A 159 4.45 15.42 3.36
C ASN A 159 5.64 14.89 2.53
N ALA A 160 6.27 15.75 1.73
CA ALA A 160 7.39 15.36 0.88
C ALA A 160 8.61 14.85 1.68
N ALA A 161 8.86 15.37 2.89
CA ALA A 161 9.96 14.93 3.74
C ALA A 161 9.81 13.50 4.28
N ALA A 162 8.56 13.02 4.37
CA ALA A 162 8.24 11.66 4.81
C ALA A 162 8.45 10.60 3.72
N GLN A 163 8.41 10.96 2.44
CA GLN A 163 8.37 10.01 1.34
C GLN A 163 9.60 9.09 1.25
N PRO A 164 10.83 9.56 1.49
CA PRO A 164 11.98 8.66 1.58
C PRO A 164 11.84 7.62 2.70
N LYS A 165 11.24 7.98 3.85
CA LYS A 165 11.03 7.05 4.96
C LYS A 165 10.01 5.97 4.58
N LEU A 166 8.94 6.32 3.87
CA LEU A 166 7.97 5.34 3.34
C LEU A 166 8.67 4.34 2.41
N LEU A 167 9.53 4.82 1.53
CA LEU A 167 10.31 3.94 0.66
C LEU A 167 11.24 3.02 1.47
N GLU A 168 11.92 3.53 2.50
CA GLU A 168 12.77 2.71 3.37
C GLU A 168 11.99 1.62 4.13
N MET A 169 10.72 1.86 4.45
CA MET A 169 9.86 0.85 5.07
C MET A 169 9.41 -0.23 4.08
N ALA A 170 9.11 0.15 2.84
CA ALA A 170 8.68 -0.79 1.80
C ALA A 170 9.84 -1.59 1.21
N TRP A 171 11.01 -0.99 1.03
CA TRP A 171 12.14 -1.54 0.28
C TRP A 171 12.62 -2.91 0.79
N PRO A 172 12.87 -3.14 2.09
CA PRO A 172 13.37 -4.44 2.58
C PRO A 172 12.40 -5.61 2.36
N LYS A 173 11.11 -5.31 2.18
CA LYS A 173 10.06 -6.30 1.90
C LYS A 173 9.83 -6.48 0.40
N LEU A 174 10.09 -5.44 -0.37
CA LEU A 174 9.92 -5.44 -1.82
C LEU A 174 11.12 -6.04 -2.55
N GLU A 175 12.34 -5.65 -2.18
CA GLU A 175 13.56 -6.07 -2.89
C GLU A 175 13.69 -7.59 -3.08
N PRO A 176 13.38 -8.45 -2.07
CA PRO A 176 13.43 -9.90 -2.25
C PRO A 176 12.44 -10.49 -3.27
N LEU A 177 11.40 -9.72 -3.63
CA LEU A 177 10.40 -10.13 -4.63
C LEU A 177 10.83 -9.80 -6.07
N LEU A 178 11.86 -8.97 -6.22
CA LEU A 178 12.37 -8.53 -7.51
C LEU A 178 13.35 -9.60 -8.06
N LYS A 179 13.17 -9.96 -9.32
CA LYS A 179 14.16 -10.76 -10.04
C LYS A 179 15.13 -9.81 -10.73
N ARG A 180 16.43 -10.08 -10.61
CA ARG A 180 17.46 -9.38 -11.38
C ARG A 180 17.50 -9.87 -12.81
#